data_4779f436f093045454ab66eb631a35b8
#
_entry.id   4779f436f093045454ab66eb631a35b8
#
_cell.length_a   1.000
_cell.length_b   1.000
_cell.length_c   1.000
_cell.angle_alpha   90.00
_cell.angle_beta   90.00
_cell.angle_gamma   90.00
#
_symmetry.space_group_name_H-M   'P 1'
#
loop_
_entity.id
_entity.type
_entity.pdbx_description
1 polymer ?
#
loop_
_entity_poly.entity_id
_entity_poly.type
_entity_poly.pdbx_seq_one_letter_code
_entity_poly.pdbx_strand_id
1 'polypeptide(L)'
;IEMKLMAIGKYELAKKYITYRYTRELVRRSNTTDQSIKELIDGESEYWNTENSNKDAKVVTTQRDYLAGITSTDITRRFLLPEDIVTAHDDGIIHFHDADYFAQNALHNCDLINLDDMLQNGTNINGVMIEKPHRFLTAMTIATQLITAVSSSQYGGATITLTHLAPFVKSSREFYEKKYKARKLTKAQIDKFVAEDLAKEITDGVQ
;
A
#
# COMPACT_ATOMS: atom_id res chain seq x y z
N ILE A 1 -14.39 5.85 25.10
CA ILE A 1 -14.32 4.39 25.37
C ILE A 1 -14.58 4.16 26.87
N GLU A 2 -13.83 4.81 27.78
CA GLU A 2 -13.90 4.62 29.24
C GLU A 2 -15.32 4.82 29.79
N MET A 3 -15.92 5.98 29.47
CA MET A 3 -17.29 6.29 29.85
C MET A 3 -18.32 5.26 29.36
N LYS A 4 -18.13 4.76 28.13
CA LYS A 4 -18.99 3.70 27.58
C LYS A 4 -18.83 2.38 28.31
N LEU A 5 -17.60 1.98 28.63
CA LEU A 5 -17.34 0.75 29.40
C LEU A 5 -17.94 0.83 30.80
N MET A 6 -17.84 1.99 31.46
CA MET A 6 -18.47 2.23 32.75
C MET A 6 -19.99 2.19 32.66
N ALA A 7 -20.58 2.86 31.64
CA ALA A 7 -22.02 2.90 31.46
C ALA A 7 -22.66 1.51 31.22
N ILE A 8 -21.93 0.56 30.62
CA ILE A 8 -22.39 -0.81 30.43
C ILE A 8 -21.93 -1.79 31.54
N GLY A 9 -21.44 -1.26 32.68
CA GLY A 9 -21.06 -2.03 33.85
C GLY A 9 -19.77 -2.86 33.72
N LYS A 10 -18.94 -2.61 32.70
CA LYS A 10 -17.66 -3.32 32.49
C LYS A 10 -16.50 -2.65 33.23
N TYR A 11 -16.65 -2.49 34.54
CA TYR A 11 -15.73 -1.71 35.39
C TYR A 11 -14.29 -2.24 35.37
N GLU A 12 -14.11 -3.55 35.46
CA GLU A 12 -12.76 -4.14 35.43
C GLU A 12 -12.07 -3.90 34.09
N LEU A 13 -12.81 -3.97 32.98
CA LEU A 13 -12.27 -3.67 31.66
C LEU A 13 -11.96 -2.18 31.50
N ALA A 14 -12.84 -1.32 32.00
CA ALA A 14 -12.61 0.12 32.04
C ALA A 14 -11.34 0.46 32.83
N LYS A 15 -11.17 -0.14 34.03
CA LYS A 15 -9.99 0.03 34.86
C LYS A 15 -8.71 -0.39 34.14
N LYS A 16 -8.71 -1.58 33.52
CA LYS A 16 -7.56 -2.05 32.75
C LYS A 16 -7.22 -1.11 31.59
N TYR A 17 -8.23 -0.63 30.89
CA TYR A 17 -8.04 0.30 29.79
C TYR A 17 -7.50 1.66 30.26
N ILE A 18 -7.99 2.23 31.35
CA ILE A 18 -7.50 3.48 31.93
C ILE A 18 -6.05 3.32 32.38
N THR A 19 -5.74 2.23 33.07
CA THR A 19 -4.36 1.94 33.53
C THR A 19 -3.42 1.79 32.34
N TYR A 20 -3.81 1.02 31.32
CA TYR A 20 -3.04 0.86 30.10
C TYR A 20 -2.77 2.22 29.43
N ARG A 21 -3.82 3.02 29.21
CA ARG A 21 -3.70 4.34 28.57
C ARG A 21 -2.79 5.27 29.37
N TYR A 22 -2.94 5.33 30.68
CA TYR A 22 -2.09 6.14 31.55
C TYR A 22 -0.63 5.70 31.52
N THR A 23 -0.38 4.41 31.60
CA THR A 23 0.98 3.86 31.48
C THR A 23 1.61 4.22 30.13
N ARG A 24 0.85 4.08 29.06
CA ARG A 24 1.33 4.47 27.70
C ARG A 24 1.62 5.97 27.58
N GLU A 25 0.81 6.79 28.23
CA GLU A 25 1.06 8.25 28.27
C GLU A 25 2.34 8.57 29.03
N LEU A 26 2.58 7.95 30.18
CA LEU A 26 3.80 8.11 30.94
C LEU A 26 5.03 7.69 30.13
N VAL A 27 4.97 6.53 29.46
CA VAL A 27 6.05 6.05 28.60
C VAL A 27 6.34 7.05 27.46
N ARG A 28 5.29 7.56 26.79
CA ARG A 28 5.47 8.56 25.73
C ARG A 28 6.15 9.84 26.21
N ARG A 29 5.85 10.28 27.44
CA ARG A 29 6.43 11.51 28.02
C ARG A 29 7.85 11.30 28.53
N SER A 30 8.20 10.10 28.95
CA SER A 30 9.49 9.79 29.56
C SER A 30 10.53 9.27 28.59
N ASN A 31 10.12 8.62 27.50
CA ASN A 31 11.03 8.03 26.53
C ASN A 31 11.56 9.08 25.57
N THR A 32 12.88 9.24 25.58
CA THR A 32 13.61 9.95 24.53
C THR A 32 13.79 9.03 23.33
N THR A 33 14.13 9.61 22.17
CA THR A 33 14.49 8.83 20.96
C THR A 33 15.62 7.86 21.25
N ASP A 34 16.64 8.28 22.01
CA ASP A 34 17.78 7.44 22.38
C ASP A 34 17.35 6.24 23.24
N GLN A 35 16.43 6.45 24.17
CA GLN A 35 15.91 5.37 25.00
C GLN A 35 15.12 4.35 24.16
N SER A 36 14.28 4.80 23.24
CA SER A 36 13.53 3.91 22.35
C SER A 36 14.44 3.12 21.42
N ILE A 37 15.53 3.73 20.93
CA ILE A 37 16.54 3.05 20.12
C ILE A 37 17.26 1.99 20.94
N LYS A 38 17.63 2.32 22.19
CA LYS A 38 18.29 1.38 23.10
C LYS A 38 17.40 0.17 23.39
N GLU A 39 16.14 0.39 23.73
CA GLU A 39 15.15 -0.68 23.96
C GLU A 39 14.98 -1.57 22.72
N LEU A 40 15.03 -1.00 21.51
CA LEU A 40 15.00 -1.79 20.30
C LEU A 40 16.24 -2.69 20.16
N ILE A 41 17.43 -2.15 20.43
CA ILE A 41 18.70 -2.91 20.33
C ILE A 41 18.76 -4.01 21.37
N ASP A 42 18.32 -3.72 22.60
CA ASP A 42 18.33 -4.67 23.72
C ASP A 42 17.23 -5.74 23.62
N GLY A 43 16.31 -5.63 22.65
CA GLY A 43 15.19 -6.55 22.48
C GLY A 43 14.04 -6.33 23.48
N GLU A 44 14.02 -5.18 24.15
CA GLU A 44 13.02 -4.80 25.15
C GLU A 44 11.87 -3.96 24.54
N SER A 45 12.02 -3.51 23.28
CA SER A 45 11.00 -2.72 22.59
C SER A 45 9.71 -3.50 22.38
N GLU A 46 8.58 -2.79 22.42
CA GLU A 46 7.28 -3.38 22.07
C GLU A 46 7.23 -3.96 20.65
N TYR A 47 8.06 -3.46 19.72
CA TYR A 47 8.18 -4.01 18.35
C TYR A 47 8.59 -5.48 18.35
N TRP A 48 9.34 -5.95 19.35
CA TRP A 48 9.72 -7.36 19.49
C TRP A 48 8.54 -8.27 19.86
N ASN A 49 7.53 -7.71 20.50
CA ASN A 49 6.37 -8.44 21.00
C ASN A 49 5.10 -8.16 20.19
N THR A 50 5.18 -7.25 19.23
CA THR A 50 4.04 -6.92 18.37
C THR A 50 4.03 -7.84 17.16
N GLU A 51 2.97 -8.62 17.04
CA GLU A 51 2.73 -9.44 15.87
C GLU A 51 2.35 -8.53 14.69
N ASN A 52 3.18 -8.53 13.66
CA ASN A 52 2.94 -7.79 12.43
C ASN A 52 3.15 -8.72 11.23
N SER A 53 2.09 -8.96 10.46
CA SER A 53 2.12 -9.85 9.29
C SER A 53 3.10 -9.40 8.19
N ASN A 54 3.46 -8.12 8.17
CA ASN A 54 4.35 -7.55 7.15
C ASN A 54 5.80 -7.45 7.61
N LYS A 55 6.09 -7.60 8.91
CA LYS A 55 7.43 -7.42 9.48
C LYS A 55 7.70 -8.40 10.60
N ASP A 56 8.80 -9.13 10.49
CA ASP A 56 9.36 -9.92 11.59
C ASP A 56 10.48 -9.11 12.27
N ALA A 57 10.26 -8.70 13.51
CA ALA A 57 11.21 -7.92 14.30
C ALA A 57 12.57 -8.61 14.53
N LYS A 58 12.65 -9.92 14.37
CA LYS A 58 13.88 -10.71 14.53
C LYS A 58 14.80 -10.63 13.32
N VAL A 59 14.29 -10.15 12.19
CA VAL A 59 15.07 -10.00 10.95
C VAL A 59 15.87 -8.70 11.00
N VAL A 60 17.18 -8.75 10.74
CA VAL A 60 18.08 -7.60 10.82
C VAL A 60 17.63 -6.42 9.95
N THR A 61 17.12 -6.66 8.76
CA THR A 61 16.60 -5.60 7.89
C THR A 61 15.38 -4.92 8.50
N THR A 62 14.50 -5.67 9.16
CA THR A 62 13.34 -5.13 9.87
C THR A 62 13.76 -4.31 11.09
N GLN A 63 14.77 -4.74 11.84
CA GLN A 63 15.31 -3.96 12.96
C GLN A 63 15.87 -2.62 12.50
N ARG A 64 16.59 -2.60 11.36
CA ARG A 64 17.08 -1.35 10.76
C ARG A 64 15.94 -0.43 10.35
N ASP A 65 14.86 -0.97 9.81
CA ASP A 65 13.68 -0.23 9.44
C ASP A 65 12.96 0.36 10.68
N TYR A 66 12.81 -0.40 11.73
CA TYR A 66 12.29 0.12 13.01
C TYR A 66 13.15 1.24 13.60
N LEU A 67 14.46 1.12 13.51
CA LEU A 67 15.40 2.14 13.96
C LEU A 67 15.25 3.44 13.16
N ALA A 68 15.14 3.32 11.84
CA ALA A 68 14.83 4.43 10.96
C ALA A 68 13.45 5.03 11.28
N GLY A 69 12.44 4.21 11.55
CA GLY A 69 11.09 4.64 11.94
C GLY A 69 11.07 5.44 13.24
N ILE A 70 11.78 5.00 14.28
CA ILE A 70 11.89 5.74 15.55
C ILE A 70 12.48 7.15 15.30
N THR A 71 13.57 7.23 14.55
CA THR A 71 14.22 8.50 14.22
C THR A 71 13.31 9.38 13.36
N SER A 72 12.66 8.81 12.35
CA SER A 72 11.74 9.51 11.47
C SER A 72 10.53 10.07 12.22
N THR A 73 9.95 9.28 13.12
CA THR A 73 8.83 9.73 13.98
C THR A 73 9.23 10.92 14.82
N ASP A 74 10.41 10.89 15.43
CA ASP A 74 10.90 12.00 16.26
C ASP A 74 11.09 13.27 15.43
N ILE A 75 11.73 13.17 14.26
CA ILE A 75 11.91 14.29 13.31
C ILE A 75 10.56 14.83 12.85
N THR A 76 9.65 13.95 12.45
CA THR A 76 8.28 14.32 11.99
C THR A 76 7.56 15.12 13.05
N ARG A 77 7.58 14.68 14.31
CA ARG A 77 6.87 15.31 15.41
C ARG A 77 7.47 16.65 15.85
N ARG A 78 8.82 16.77 15.82
CA ARG A 78 9.50 17.98 16.30
C ARG A 78 9.65 19.06 15.26
N PHE A 79 9.74 18.72 13.98
CA PHE A 79 10.18 19.67 12.96
C PHE A 79 9.23 19.77 11.76
N LEU A 80 8.45 18.74 11.45
CA LEU A 80 7.70 18.69 10.21
C LEU A 80 6.19 18.90 10.41
N LEU A 81 5.63 18.47 11.53
CA LEU A 81 4.22 18.69 11.84
C LEU A 81 4.02 19.95 12.66
N PRO A 82 2.93 20.69 12.42
CA PRO A 82 2.46 21.74 13.32
C PRO A 82 2.17 21.18 14.72
N GLU A 83 2.44 21.99 15.76
CA GLU A 83 2.29 21.59 17.16
C GLU A 83 0.87 21.19 17.53
N ASP A 84 -0.15 21.84 16.96
CA ASP A 84 -1.55 21.52 17.15
C ASP A 84 -1.92 20.13 16.61
N ILE A 85 -1.32 19.71 15.49
CA ILE A 85 -1.50 18.38 14.91
C ILE A 85 -0.85 17.31 15.82
N VAL A 86 0.36 17.58 16.31
CA VAL A 86 1.04 16.67 17.24
C VAL A 86 0.24 16.52 18.53
N THR A 87 -0.25 17.64 19.10
CA THR A 87 -1.09 17.65 20.30
C THR A 87 -2.39 16.89 20.07
N ALA A 88 -3.08 17.15 18.96
CA ALA A 88 -4.33 16.44 18.62
C ALA A 88 -4.14 14.93 18.45
N HIS A 89 -2.99 14.51 17.91
CA HIS A 89 -2.61 13.09 17.83
C HIS A 89 -2.37 12.49 19.22
N ASP A 90 -1.64 13.18 20.08
CA ASP A 90 -1.31 12.71 21.43
C ASP A 90 -2.56 12.62 22.33
N ASP A 91 -3.47 13.57 22.17
CA ASP A 91 -4.77 13.59 22.86
C ASP A 91 -5.75 12.55 22.29
N GLY A 92 -5.41 11.90 21.18
CA GLY A 92 -6.26 10.89 20.53
C GLY A 92 -7.49 11.49 19.82
N ILE A 93 -7.46 12.79 19.50
CA ILE A 93 -8.51 13.45 18.72
C ILE A 93 -8.42 13.02 17.26
N ILE A 94 -7.19 12.95 16.74
CA ILE A 94 -6.87 12.41 15.41
C ILE A 94 -5.83 11.32 15.53
N HIS A 95 -5.69 10.51 14.48
CA HIS A 95 -4.55 9.61 14.31
C HIS A 95 -3.78 10.04 13.06
N PHE A 96 -2.58 10.61 13.26
CA PHE A 96 -1.66 10.89 12.18
C PHE A 96 -0.94 9.58 11.83
N HIS A 97 -1.27 9.02 10.68
CA HIS A 97 -0.75 7.73 10.23
C HIS A 97 0.65 7.91 9.60
N ASP A 98 1.48 6.87 9.70
CA ASP A 98 2.79 6.78 9.04
C ASP A 98 3.79 7.91 9.42
N ALA A 99 3.74 8.40 10.64
CA ALA A 99 4.71 9.38 11.14
C ALA A 99 6.16 8.89 11.05
N ASP A 100 6.36 7.58 11.05
CA ASP A 100 7.62 6.87 10.91
C ASP A 100 8.17 6.88 9.48
N TYR A 101 7.35 7.19 8.48
CA TYR A 101 7.75 7.31 7.07
C TYR A 101 7.68 8.74 6.54
N PHE A 102 6.95 9.63 7.22
CA PHE A 102 6.65 10.98 6.74
C PHE A 102 7.89 11.83 6.48
N ALA A 103 8.95 11.68 7.29
CA ALA A 103 10.19 12.47 7.17
C ALA A 103 10.97 12.21 5.87
N GLN A 104 10.82 11.03 5.26
CA GLN A 104 11.62 10.64 4.10
C GLN A 104 10.94 10.90 2.74
N ASN A 105 9.85 11.48 2.68
CA ASN A 105 8.91 11.68 1.60
C ASN A 105 7.60 10.98 1.91
N ALA A 106 6.52 11.58 1.53
CA ALA A 106 5.17 11.02 1.63
C ALA A 106 5.11 9.58 1.06
N LEU A 107 5.76 8.64 1.76
CA LEU A 107 5.64 7.22 1.49
C LEU A 107 4.26 6.81 1.96
N HIS A 108 3.47 6.31 1.04
CA HIS A 108 2.15 5.82 1.33
C HIS A 108 2.25 4.41 1.89
N ASN A 109 1.52 4.14 2.97
CA ASN A 109 1.46 2.79 3.52
C ASN A 109 0.71 1.85 2.58
N CYS A 110 -0.49 2.27 2.16
CA CYS A 110 -1.32 1.48 1.25
C CYS A 110 -1.82 2.35 0.10
N ASP A 111 -1.69 1.85 -1.12
CA ASP A 111 -2.11 2.56 -2.33
C ASP A 111 -3.19 1.82 -3.11
N LEU A 112 -4.16 2.58 -3.58
CA LEU A 112 -5.10 2.15 -4.60
C LEU A 112 -4.63 2.67 -5.95
N ILE A 113 -4.12 1.76 -6.80
CA ILE A 113 -3.62 2.13 -8.12
C ILE A 113 -4.79 2.28 -9.09
N ASN A 114 -5.02 3.48 -9.57
CA ASN A 114 -6.06 3.77 -10.56
C ASN A 114 -5.62 3.37 -11.97
N LEU A 115 -5.59 2.06 -12.24
CA LEU A 115 -5.21 1.52 -13.55
C LEU A 115 -6.13 2.02 -14.68
N ASP A 116 -7.39 2.38 -14.40
CA ASP A 116 -8.30 2.86 -15.45
C ASP A 116 -7.78 4.16 -16.05
N ASP A 117 -7.51 5.16 -15.22
CA ASP A 117 -6.97 6.44 -15.66
C ASP A 117 -5.60 6.28 -16.32
N MET A 118 -4.69 5.58 -15.64
CA MET A 118 -3.30 5.41 -16.09
C MET A 118 -3.19 4.69 -17.44
N LEU A 119 -4.03 3.68 -17.68
CA LEU A 119 -4.02 2.92 -18.92
C LEU A 119 -4.83 3.59 -20.04
N GLN A 120 -5.88 4.36 -19.71
CA GLN A 120 -6.71 5.02 -20.72
C GLN A 120 -6.09 6.32 -21.23
N ASN A 121 -5.41 7.06 -20.36
CA ASN A 121 -4.86 8.39 -20.67
C ASN A 121 -3.33 8.38 -20.83
N GLY A 122 -2.68 7.27 -20.59
CA GLY A 122 -1.22 7.18 -20.48
C GLY A 122 -0.74 7.61 -19.10
N THR A 123 0.52 7.34 -18.82
CA THR A 123 1.11 7.60 -17.51
C THR A 123 2.61 7.85 -17.62
N ASN A 124 3.20 8.43 -16.58
CA ASN A 124 4.64 8.60 -16.48
C ASN A 124 5.21 7.59 -15.49
N ILE A 125 6.15 6.76 -15.94
CA ILE A 125 6.88 5.82 -15.08
C ILE A 125 8.35 6.23 -15.08
N ASN A 126 8.86 6.68 -13.95
CA ASN A 126 10.26 7.07 -13.77
C ASN A 126 10.75 8.11 -14.82
N GLY A 127 9.90 9.10 -15.15
CA GLY A 127 10.23 10.14 -16.11
C GLY A 127 9.98 9.77 -17.58
N VAL A 128 9.54 8.54 -17.86
CA VAL A 128 9.20 8.07 -19.20
C VAL A 128 7.69 8.08 -19.41
N MET A 129 7.23 8.80 -20.42
CA MET A 129 5.82 8.80 -20.79
C MET A 129 5.44 7.48 -21.47
N ILE A 130 4.47 6.79 -20.92
CA ILE A 130 3.90 5.55 -21.46
C ILE A 130 2.54 5.88 -22.07
N GLU A 131 2.40 5.62 -23.34
CA GLU A 131 1.14 5.85 -24.06
C GLU A 131 0.10 4.77 -23.74
N LYS A 132 -1.16 5.09 -24.05
CA LYS A 132 -2.28 4.15 -23.93
C LYS A 132 -2.00 2.84 -24.68
N PRO A 133 -2.09 1.68 -24.03
CA PRO A 133 -1.95 0.40 -24.71
C PRO A 133 -3.13 0.11 -25.64
N HIS A 134 -2.83 -0.61 -26.72
CA HIS A 134 -3.83 -1.02 -27.71
C HIS A 134 -4.27 -2.48 -27.57
N ARG A 135 -3.61 -3.27 -26.71
CA ARG A 135 -3.85 -4.70 -26.53
C ARG A 135 -3.81 -5.09 -25.07
N PHE A 136 -4.49 -6.18 -24.73
CA PHE A 136 -4.57 -6.69 -23.37
C PHE A 136 -3.16 -7.04 -22.80
N LEU A 137 -2.34 -7.78 -23.54
CA LEU A 137 -1.01 -8.16 -23.10
C LEU A 137 -0.12 -6.94 -22.80
N THR A 138 -0.20 -5.91 -23.65
CA THR A 138 0.53 -4.65 -23.42
C THR A 138 -0.02 -3.92 -22.19
N ALA A 139 -1.34 -3.91 -21.98
CA ALA A 139 -1.95 -3.32 -20.79
C ALA A 139 -1.53 -4.05 -19.52
N MET A 140 -1.45 -5.37 -19.54
CA MET A 140 -0.94 -6.18 -18.41
C MET A 140 0.53 -5.88 -18.11
N THR A 141 1.38 -5.80 -19.14
CA THR A 141 2.80 -5.44 -18.97
C THR A 141 2.95 -4.06 -18.33
N ILE A 142 2.20 -3.06 -18.79
CA ILE A 142 2.23 -1.70 -18.21
C ILE A 142 1.69 -1.73 -16.78
N ALA A 143 0.59 -2.46 -16.51
CA ALA A 143 0.03 -2.61 -15.18
C ALA A 143 1.05 -3.21 -14.20
N THR A 144 1.79 -4.24 -14.62
CA THR A 144 2.86 -4.85 -13.81
C THR A 144 3.99 -3.86 -13.53
N GLN A 145 4.39 -3.06 -14.52
CA GLN A 145 5.38 -2.00 -14.32
C GLN A 145 4.90 -0.92 -13.35
N LEU A 146 3.64 -0.52 -13.44
CA LEU A 146 3.02 0.45 -12.51
C LEU A 146 2.99 -0.10 -11.09
N ILE A 147 2.55 -1.35 -10.91
CA ILE A 147 2.55 -2.01 -9.60
C ILE A 147 3.97 -2.06 -9.02
N THR A 148 4.96 -2.43 -9.84
CA THR A 148 6.36 -2.48 -9.41
C THR A 148 6.88 -1.10 -9.02
N ALA A 149 6.58 -0.08 -9.82
CA ALA A 149 6.99 1.30 -9.53
C ALA A 149 6.37 1.85 -8.24
N VAL A 150 5.07 1.61 -8.03
CA VAL A 150 4.39 2.00 -6.78
C VAL A 150 4.95 1.22 -5.60
N SER A 151 5.08 -0.11 -5.72
CA SER A 151 5.59 -0.97 -4.64
C SER A 151 7.02 -0.65 -4.24
N SER A 152 7.83 -0.07 -5.12
CA SER A 152 9.20 0.34 -4.81
C SER A 152 9.30 1.57 -3.88
N SER A 153 8.22 2.36 -3.81
CA SER A 153 8.13 3.57 -2.98
C SER A 153 7.08 3.46 -1.87
N GLN A 154 6.58 2.26 -1.60
CA GLN A 154 5.49 1.98 -0.70
C GLN A 154 5.90 0.96 0.36
N TYR A 155 5.29 1.05 1.54
CA TYR A 155 5.56 0.13 2.65
C TYR A 155 4.49 -0.95 2.84
N GLY A 156 3.24 -0.65 2.53
CA GLY A 156 2.10 -1.55 2.74
C GLY A 156 1.66 -2.29 1.48
N GLY A 157 0.35 -2.47 1.33
CA GLY A 157 -0.26 -3.18 0.20
C GLY A 157 -0.64 -2.27 -0.96
N ALA A 158 -0.44 -2.75 -2.18
CA ALA A 158 -1.00 -2.11 -3.38
C ALA A 158 -2.28 -2.84 -3.82
N THR A 159 -3.35 -2.10 -4.05
CA THR A 159 -4.62 -2.65 -4.54
C THR A 159 -4.87 -2.22 -5.97
N ILE A 160 -5.23 -3.17 -6.81
CA ILE A 160 -5.65 -2.93 -8.20
C ILE A 160 -7.06 -3.46 -8.45
N THR A 161 -7.74 -2.92 -9.45
CA THR A 161 -9.03 -3.42 -9.90
C THR A 161 -8.89 -4.05 -11.28
N LEU A 162 -9.03 -5.38 -11.37
CA LEU A 162 -8.82 -6.14 -12.60
C LEU A 162 -9.81 -5.76 -13.71
N THR A 163 -11.00 -5.28 -13.36
CA THR A 163 -11.99 -4.82 -14.34
C THR A 163 -11.51 -3.64 -15.18
N HIS A 164 -10.52 -2.88 -14.72
CA HIS A 164 -9.89 -1.80 -15.48
C HIS A 164 -9.13 -2.30 -16.73
N LEU A 165 -8.82 -3.58 -16.79
CA LEU A 165 -8.18 -4.24 -17.94
C LEU A 165 -9.21 -4.71 -19.01
N ALA A 166 -10.48 -4.80 -18.67
CA ALA A 166 -11.53 -5.31 -19.57
C ALA A 166 -11.62 -4.56 -20.92
N PRO A 167 -11.49 -3.23 -20.99
CA PRO A 167 -11.49 -2.51 -22.28
C PRO A 167 -10.44 -3.01 -23.26
N PHE A 168 -9.27 -3.45 -22.75
CA PHE A 168 -8.16 -3.92 -23.58
C PHE A 168 -8.37 -5.33 -24.13
N VAL A 169 -9.19 -6.15 -23.46
CA VAL A 169 -9.68 -7.43 -24.01
C VAL A 169 -10.53 -7.19 -25.25
N LYS A 170 -11.40 -6.17 -25.22
CA LYS A 170 -12.20 -5.78 -26.39
C LYS A 170 -11.29 -5.30 -27.55
N SER A 171 -10.32 -4.46 -27.24
CA SER A 171 -9.35 -3.97 -28.23
C SER A 171 -8.52 -5.11 -28.86
N SER A 172 -8.09 -6.09 -28.06
CA SER A 172 -7.41 -7.29 -28.56
C SER A 172 -8.31 -8.13 -29.46
N ARG A 173 -9.60 -8.29 -29.12
CA ARG A 173 -10.58 -8.97 -29.96
C ARG A 173 -10.71 -8.28 -31.32
N GLU A 174 -10.89 -6.96 -31.35
CA GLU A 174 -10.99 -6.16 -32.58
C GLU A 174 -9.73 -6.29 -33.44
N PHE A 175 -8.56 -6.31 -32.82
CA PHE A 175 -7.28 -6.54 -33.51
C PHE A 175 -7.24 -7.91 -34.18
N TYR A 176 -7.62 -8.99 -33.49
CA TYR A 176 -7.62 -10.34 -34.06
C TYR A 176 -8.68 -10.51 -35.13
N GLU A 177 -9.87 -9.93 -34.96
CA GLU A 177 -10.89 -9.93 -35.99
C GLU A 177 -10.39 -9.26 -37.27
N LYS A 178 -9.75 -8.09 -37.17
CA LYS A 178 -9.17 -7.40 -38.32
C LYS A 178 -8.06 -8.23 -38.98
N LYS A 179 -7.19 -8.85 -38.17
CA LYS A 179 -6.14 -9.77 -38.64
C LYS A 179 -6.70 -10.92 -39.48
N TYR A 180 -7.77 -11.54 -39.04
CA TYR A 180 -8.35 -12.71 -39.71
C TYR A 180 -9.33 -12.37 -40.84
N LYS A 181 -10.05 -11.24 -40.76
CA LYS A 181 -10.84 -10.73 -41.90
C LYS A 181 -10.01 -10.46 -43.15
N ALA A 182 -8.74 -10.12 -42.99
CA ALA A 182 -7.81 -9.94 -44.12
C ALA A 182 -7.42 -11.27 -44.82
N ARG A 183 -7.75 -12.42 -44.19
CA ARG A 183 -7.42 -13.75 -44.68
C ARG A 183 -8.69 -14.43 -45.19
N LYS A 184 -9.03 -14.52 -46.37
CA LYS A 184 -10.23 -15.15 -46.99
C LYS A 184 -10.81 -16.38 -46.25
N LEU A 185 -11.17 -16.21 -44.98
CA LEU A 185 -11.73 -17.21 -44.07
C LEU A 185 -13.23 -17.05 -43.92
N THR A 186 -13.92 -18.14 -43.61
CA THR A 186 -15.37 -18.07 -43.26
C THR A 186 -15.54 -17.41 -41.88
N LYS A 187 -16.75 -16.87 -41.63
CA LYS A 187 -17.04 -16.21 -40.32
C LYS A 187 -16.82 -17.18 -39.17
N ALA A 188 -17.26 -18.42 -39.26
CA ALA A 188 -17.07 -19.45 -38.21
C ALA A 188 -15.56 -19.71 -37.93
N GLN A 189 -14.73 -19.73 -38.97
CA GLN A 189 -13.29 -19.89 -38.80
C GLN A 189 -12.66 -18.65 -38.14
N ILE A 190 -13.10 -17.45 -38.51
CA ILE A 190 -12.65 -16.20 -37.90
C ILE A 190 -12.99 -16.21 -36.40
N ASP A 191 -14.25 -16.47 -36.06
CA ASP A 191 -14.73 -16.49 -34.66
C ASP A 191 -13.91 -17.48 -33.80
N LYS A 192 -13.65 -18.69 -34.37
CA LYS A 192 -12.83 -19.69 -33.68
C LYS A 192 -11.39 -19.21 -33.44
N PHE A 193 -10.68 -18.74 -34.46
CA PHE A 193 -9.29 -18.26 -34.31
C PHE A 193 -9.18 -17.03 -33.43
N VAL A 194 -10.14 -16.12 -33.48
CA VAL A 194 -10.19 -14.97 -32.57
C VAL A 194 -10.34 -15.43 -31.11
N ALA A 195 -11.22 -16.40 -30.87
CA ALA A 195 -11.39 -16.93 -29.51
C ALA A 195 -10.12 -17.61 -28.98
N GLU A 196 -9.46 -18.43 -29.84
CA GLU A 196 -8.23 -19.13 -29.48
C GLU A 196 -7.07 -18.15 -29.19
N ASP A 197 -6.82 -17.18 -30.09
CA ASP A 197 -5.75 -16.19 -29.91
C ASP A 197 -6.02 -15.28 -28.71
N LEU A 198 -7.27 -14.89 -28.47
CA LEU A 198 -7.65 -14.05 -27.34
C LEU A 198 -7.49 -14.82 -26.01
N ALA A 199 -7.95 -16.07 -25.96
CA ALA A 199 -7.79 -16.89 -24.77
C ALA A 199 -6.29 -17.09 -24.43
N LYS A 200 -5.47 -17.32 -25.45
CA LYS A 200 -4.02 -17.43 -25.28
C LYS A 200 -3.43 -16.13 -24.77
N GLU A 201 -3.75 -14.98 -25.36
CA GLU A 201 -3.24 -13.68 -24.94
C GLU A 201 -3.60 -13.36 -23.48
N ILE A 202 -4.82 -13.69 -23.06
CA ILE A 202 -5.27 -13.50 -21.68
C ILE A 202 -4.49 -14.41 -20.74
N THR A 203 -4.32 -15.68 -21.09
CA THR A 203 -3.57 -16.64 -20.28
C THR A 203 -2.10 -16.21 -20.14
N ASP A 204 -1.45 -15.86 -21.26
CA ASP A 204 -0.06 -15.42 -21.28
C ASP A 204 0.16 -14.11 -20.46
N GLY A 205 -0.88 -13.26 -20.39
CA GLY A 205 -0.81 -12.00 -19.65
C GLY A 205 -1.03 -12.15 -18.13
N VAL A 206 -1.69 -13.23 -17.70
CA VAL A 206 -2.00 -13.47 -16.28
C VAL A 206 -0.96 -14.36 -15.59
N GLN A 207 -0.22 -15.15 -16.35
CA GLN A 207 0.92 -15.95 -15.86
C GLN A 207 2.16 -15.08 -15.60
#